data_fbd3a2c80dcd2426cad4e26d749a1dcb
#
_entry.id   fbd3a2c80dcd2426cad4e26d749a1dcb
#
_cell.length_a   1.000
_cell.length_b   1.000
_cell.length_c   1.000
_cell.angle_alpha   90.00
_cell.angle_beta   90.00
_cell.angle_gamma   90.00
#
_symmetry.space_group_name_H-M   'P 1'
#
loop_
_entity.id
_entity.type
_entity.pdbx_description
1 polymer ?
#
loop_
_entity_poly.entity_id
_entity_poly.type
_entity_poly.pdbx_seq_one_letter_code
_entity_poly.pdbx_strand_id
1 'polypeptide(L)'
;VAYLNRPHIATKYVDFIKENTNIKVIYYGHDLHFLRLGREYELTGDIDIKREADYWKAIELSMMRKAAISYYPSYVEINAIHAIDPEIKAKAITAYVYDHFLTNIQEDFAKREGLLFVGGFAHPPNADAVLWFAKEIFPHIREQLPDIKFYVVGSKVTDEIKALEQPGNGIIIKGFVSEEELAGLYASCKVVVVPLRYGAGVKGKVVEAIYNGAPIITTSTGAEGIPQVGQV
;
A
#
# COMPACT_ATOMS: atom_id res chain seq x y z
N VAL A 1 -19.78 9.15 20.87
CA VAL A 1 -19.24 8.25 19.84
C VAL A 1 -17.79 7.98 20.17
N ALA A 2 -17.37 6.72 20.13
CA ALA A 2 -15.96 6.31 20.20
C ALA A 2 -15.46 5.96 18.80
N TYR A 3 -14.31 6.51 18.43
CA TYR A 3 -13.63 6.18 17.19
C TYR A 3 -12.42 5.30 17.49
N LEU A 4 -12.43 4.09 16.97
CA LEU A 4 -11.35 3.11 17.11
C LEU A 4 -10.74 2.82 15.76
N ASN A 5 -9.41 2.73 15.68
CA ASN A 5 -8.73 2.35 14.46
C ASN A 5 -7.71 1.24 14.71
N ARG A 6 -7.40 0.50 13.67
CA ARG A 6 -6.50 -0.66 13.64
C ARG A 6 -6.93 -1.78 14.59
N PRO A 7 -7.01 -3.04 14.15
CA PRO A 7 -7.60 -4.11 14.95
C PRO A 7 -6.84 -4.36 16.25
N HIS A 8 -5.50 -4.35 16.24
CA HIS A 8 -4.67 -4.58 17.42
C HIS A 8 -4.78 -3.49 18.51
N ILE A 9 -5.29 -2.31 18.16
CA ILE A 9 -5.61 -1.25 19.15
C ILE A 9 -7.08 -1.36 19.54
N ALA A 10 -7.98 -1.48 18.58
CA ALA A 10 -9.42 -1.47 18.79
C ALA A 10 -9.88 -2.60 19.73
N THR A 11 -9.31 -3.79 19.59
CA THR A 11 -9.62 -4.96 20.45
C THR A 11 -9.34 -4.72 21.93
N LYS A 12 -8.42 -3.83 22.28
CA LYS A 12 -8.11 -3.51 23.68
C LYS A 12 -9.21 -2.72 24.38
N TYR A 13 -10.05 -2.00 23.63
CA TYR A 13 -10.98 -1.04 24.16
C TYR A 13 -12.45 -1.34 23.88
N VAL A 14 -12.75 -2.07 22.79
CA VAL A 14 -14.12 -2.25 22.32
C VAL A 14 -15.02 -2.91 23.35
N ASP A 15 -14.55 -3.95 24.02
CA ASP A 15 -15.35 -4.69 24.99
C ASP A 15 -15.60 -3.82 26.23
N PHE A 16 -14.57 -3.15 26.76
CA PHE A 16 -14.72 -2.23 27.86
C PHE A 16 -15.74 -1.11 27.57
N ILE A 17 -15.69 -0.52 26.36
CA ILE A 17 -16.63 0.53 25.94
C ILE A 17 -18.05 -0.04 25.90
N LYS A 18 -18.25 -1.21 25.33
CA LYS A 18 -19.59 -1.80 25.18
C LYS A 18 -20.20 -2.27 26.49
N GLU A 19 -19.39 -2.76 27.41
CA GLU A 19 -19.84 -3.27 28.71
C GLU A 19 -20.15 -2.14 29.71
N ASN A 20 -19.41 -1.04 29.62
CA ASN A 20 -19.48 0.03 30.62
C ASN A 20 -20.18 1.31 30.12
N THR A 21 -20.55 1.38 28.84
CA THR A 21 -21.15 2.59 28.26
C THR A 21 -22.17 2.27 27.16
N ASN A 22 -23.02 3.25 26.85
CA ASN A 22 -23.93 3.23 25.71
C ASN A 22 -23.36 3.92 24.46
N ILE A 23 -22.04 4.14 24.41
CA ILE A 23 -21.39 4.88 23.34
C ILE A 23 -21.35 4.01 22.06
N LYS A 24 -21.74 4.59 20.93
CA LYS A 24 -21.58 3.94 19.63
C LYS A 24 -20.11 3.92 19.24
N VAL A 25 -19.64 2.75 18.85
CA VAL A 25 -18.27 2.55 18.33
C VAL A 25 -18.29 2.67 16.82
N ILE A 26 -17.46 3.56 16.28
CA ILE A 26 -17.09 3.61 14.86
C ILE A 26 -15.70 2.98 14.74
N TYR A 27 -15.56 2.00 13.84
CA TYR A 27 -14.28 1.37 13.57
C TYR A 27 -13.75 1.78 12.19
N TYR A 28 -12.46 2.10 12.11
CA TYR A 28 -11.76 2.35 10.85
C TYR A 28 -10.62 1.36 10.67
N GLY A 29 -10.76 0.49 9.68
CA GLY A 29 -9.70 -0.41 9.22
C GLY A 29 -8.94 0.24 8.07
N HIS A 30 -7.61 0.28 8.16
CA HIS A 30 -6.76 0.83 7.10
C HIS A 30 -6.60 -0.15 5.94
N ASP A 31 -6.53 -1.43 6.26
CA ASP A 31 -6.50 -2.58 5.37
C ASP A 31 -7.07 -3.79 6.10
N LEU A 32 -7.46 -4.81 5.38
CA LEU A 32 -7.83 -6.10 5.94
C LEU A 32 -6.58 -6.98 6.10
N HIS A 33 -6.16 -7.20 7.35
CA HIS A 33 -4.98 -8.02 7.64
C HIS A 33 -5.14 -9.44 7.11
N PHE A 34 -6.31 -10.06 7.33
CA PHE A 34 -6.55 -11.41 6.84
C PHE A 34 -6.52 -11.52 5.31
N LEU A 35 -6.98 -10.48 4.60
CA LEU A 35 -6.95 -10.46 3.14
C LEU A 35 -5.52 -10.33 2.62
N ARG A 36 -4.72 -9.45 3.23
CA ARG A 36 -3.32 -9.26 2.88
C ARG A 36 -2.50 -10.54 3.12
N LEU A 37 -2.63 -11.12 4.32
CA LEU A 37 -1.92 -12.35 4.68
C LEU A 37 -2.42 -13.57 3.87
N GLY A 38 -3.71 -13.63 3.55
CA GLY A 38 -4.24 -14.66 2.67
C GLY A 38 -3.60 -14.64 1.28
N ARG A 39 -3.45 -13.46 0.70
CA ARG A 39 -2.76 -13.27 -0.59
C ARG A 39 -1.26 -13.56 -0.51
N GLU A 40 -0.63 -13.23 0.62
CA GLU A 40 0.76 -13.60 0.89
C GLU A 40 0.93 -15.12 0.94
N TYR A 41 0.01 -15.83 1.62
CA TYR A 41 -0.02 -17.28 1.65
C TYR A 41 -0.23 -17.88 0.23
N GLU A 42 -1.13 -17.33 -0.57
CA GLU A 42 -1.34 -17.78 -1.96
C GLU A 42 -0.05 -17.66 -2.81
N LEU A 43 0.78 -16.66 -2.51
CA LEU A 43 2.05 -16.42 -3.19
C LEU A 43 3.18 -17.32 -2.69
N THR A 44 3.27 -17.56 -1.36
CA THR A 44 4.42 -18.19 -0.72
C THR A 44 4.19 -19.65 -0.36
N GLY A 45 2.94 -20.06 -0.15
CA GLY A 45 2.58 -21.38 0.38
C GLY A 45 2.92 -21.57 1.87
N ASP A 46 3.33 -20.50 2.58
CA ASP A 46 3.77 -20.58 3.98
C ASP A 46 2.58 -20.79 4.92
N ILE A 47 2.55 -21.93 5.58
CA ILE A 47 1.46 -22.34 6.47
C ILE A 47 1.35 -21.47 7.73
N ASP A 48 2.43 -20.87 8.18
CA ASP A 48 2.41 -19.99 9.35
C ASP A 48 1.75 -18.66 9.00
N ILE A 49 1.97 -18.13 7.79
CA ILE A 49 1.24 -16.97 7.24
C ILE A 49 -0.26 -17.28 7.14
N LYS A 50 -0.62 -18.51 6.71
CA LYS A 50 -2.04 -18.92 6.68
C LYS A 50 -2.67 -18.91 8.07
N ARG A 51 -1.97 -19.44 9.07
CA ARG A 51 -2.45 -19.44 10.46
C ARG A 51 -2.64 -18.01 10.99
N GLU A 52 -1.72 -17.13 10.65
CA GLU A 52 -1.82 -15.73 11.02
C GLU A 52 -3.00 -15.04 10.31
N ALA A 53 -3.25 -15.34 9.02
CA ALA A 53 -4.41 -14.86 8.29
C ALA A 53 -5.73 -15.30 8.94
N ASP A 54 -5.84 -16.58 9.33
CA ASP A 54 -7.02 -17.13 10.00
C ASP A 54 -7.24 -16.49 11.39
N TYR A 55 -6.17 -16.24 12.12
CA TYR A 55 -6.21 -15.52 13.40
C TYR A 55 -6.73 -14.09 13.25
N TRP A 56 -6.17 -13.32 12.30
CA TRP A 56 -6.62 -11.95 12.04
C TRP A 56 -8.04 -11.90 11.51
N LYS A 57 -8.45 -12.87 10.68
CA LYS A 57 -9.84 -12.98 10.20
C LYS A 57 -10.83 -13.05 11.36
N ALA A 58 -10.57 -13.91 12.35
CA ALA A 58 -11.44 -14.02 13.52
C ALA A 58 -11.50 -12.71 14.32
N ILE A 59 -10.37 -12.05 14.53
CA ILE A 59 -10.27 -10.79 15.27
C ILE A 59 -11.00 -9.67 14.53
N GLU A 60 -10.71 -9.46 13.26
CA GLU A 60 -11.27 -8.35 12.48
C GLU A 60 -12.79 -8.49 12.34
N LEU A 61 -13.30 -9.69 12.05
CA LEU A 61 -14.75 -9.94 11.99
C LEU A 61 -15.43 -9.72 13.35
N SER A 62 -14.81 -10.21 14.43
CA SER A 62 -15.34 -9.97 15.78
C SER A 62 -15.42 -8.48 16.11
N MET A 63 -14.36 -7.71 15.76
CA MET A 63 -14.30 -6.28 15.97
C MET A 63 -15.41 -5.55 15.18
N MET A 64 -15.58 -5.91 13.90
CA MET A 64 -16.58 -5.30 13.03
C MET A 64 -18.02 -5.58 13.49
N ARG A 65 -18.32 -6.78 14.00
CA ARG A 65 -19.63 -7.12 14.57
C ARG A 65 -19.94 -6.32 15.84
N LYS A 66 -18.94 -5.93 16.60
CA LYS A 66 -19.08 -5.11 17.81
C LYS A 66 -19.25 -3.62 17.50
N ALA A 67 -18.76 -3.16 16.36
CA ALA A 67 -18.89 -1.78 15.92
C ALA A 67 -20.32 -1.44 15.45
N ALA A 68 -20.75 -0.21 15.63
CA ALA A 68 -21.98 0.28 15.06
C ALA A 68 -21.90 0.43 13.54
N ILE A 69 -20.68 0.76 13.05
CA ILE A 69 -20.31 0.81 11.64
C ILE A 69 -18.81 0.70 11.51
N SER A 70 -18.34 0.05 10.45
CA SER A 70 -16.94 -0.05 10.07
C SER A 70 -16.69 0.67 8.75
N TYR A 71 -15.55 1.36 8.65
CA TYR A 71 -15.12 2.03 7.43
C TYR A 71 -13.79 1.46 6.94
N TYR A 72 -13.68 1.29 5.63
CA TYR A 72 -12.47 0.86 4.94
C TYR A 72 -12.20 1.73 3.70
N PRO A 73 -10.95 1.75 3.19
CA PRO A 73 -10.59 2.67 2.10
C PRO A 73 -11.28 2.42 0.77
N SER A 74 -11.71 1.20 0.48
CA SER A 74 -12.31 0.86 -0.81
C SER A 74 -13.45 -0.14 -0.75
N TYR A 75 -14.18 -0.27 -1.85
CA TYR A 75 -15.22 -1.28 -2.02
C TYR A 75 -14.66 -2.71 -2.10
N VAL A 76 -13.38 -2.88 -2.38
CA VAL A 76 -12.75 -4.22 -2.41
C VAL A 76 -12.78 -4.84 -1.02
N GLU A 77 -12.42 -4.07 0.02
CA GLU A 77 -12.54 -4.53 1.40
C GLU A 77 -13.99 -4.77 1.80
N ILE A 78 -14.89 -3.86 1.42
CA ILE A 78 -16.32 -4.00 1.74
C ILE A 78 -16.89 -5.30 1.13
N ASN A 79 -16.58 -5.57 -0.11
CA ASN A 79 -17.04 -6.79 -0.79
C ASN A 79 -16.44 -8.05 -0.14
N ALA A 80 -15.16 -8.02 0.26
CA ALA A 80 -14.53 -9.13 0.95
C ALA A 80 -15.17 -9.40 2.33
N ILE A 81 -15.54 -8.34 3.07
CA ILE A 81 -16.26 -8.44 4.35
C ILE A 81 -17.65 -9.05 4.13
N HIS A 82 -18.42 -8.49 3.19
CA HIS A 82 -19.81 -8.92 2.94
C HIS A 82 -19.90 -10.31 2.32
N ALA A 83 -18.87 -10.77 1.61
CA ALA A 83 -18.78 -12.15 1.14
C ALA A 83 -18.66 -13.17 2.30
N ILE A 84 -18.18 -12.75 3.47
CA ILE A 84 -18.04 -13.59 4.65
C ILE A 84 -19.24 -13.40 5.58
N ASP A 85 -19.65 -12.15 5.80
CA ASP A 85 -20.74 -11.81 6.72
C ASP A 85 -21.47 -10.55 6.22
N PRO A 86 -22.60 -10.72 5.52
CA PRO A 86 -23.36 -9.61 4.93
C PRO A 86 -24.07 -8.72 5.98
N GLU A 87 -24.18 -9.18 7.24
CA GLU A 87 -24.81 -8.42 8.32
C GLU A 87 -23.87 -7.34 8.92
N ILE A 88 -22.56 -7.43 8.65
CA ILE A 88 -21.62 -6.42 9.09
C ILE A 88 -21.88 -5.09 8.39
N LYS A 89 -22.13 -4.05 9.18
CA LYS A 89 -22.30 -2.70 8.67
C LYS A 89 -20.95 -2.10 8.31
N ALA A 90 -20.58 -2.25 7.04
CA ALA A 90 -19.33 -1.71 6.50
C ALA A 90 -19.59 -0.76 5.34
N LYS A 91 -18.79 0.31 5.21
CA LYS A 91 -18.86 1.29 4.12
C LYS A 91 -17.46 1.71 3.68
N ALA A 92 -17.32 1.97 2.38
CA ALA A 92 -16.11 2.58 1.85
C ALA A 92 -16.07 4.08 2.19
N ILE A 93 -14.87 4.58 2.51
CA ILE A 93 -14.60 5.99 2.70
C ILE A 93 -13.25 6.33 2.07
N THR A 94 -13.17 7.46 1.38
CA THR A 94 -11.92 7.91 0.76
C THR A 94 -10.82 8.09 1.80
N ALA A 95 -9.70 7.41 1.61
CA ALA A 95 -8.57 7.43 2.54
C ALA A 95 -7.64 8.64 2.34
N TYR A 96 -7.60 9.17 1.11
CA TYR A 96 -6.68 10.23 0.70
C TYR A 96 -7.47 11.39 0.11
N VAL A 97 -7.30 12.57 0.69
CA VAL A 97 -7.94 13.82 0.27
C VAL A 97 -6.85 14.88 0.22
N TYR A 98 -6.77 15.60 -0.88
CA TYR A 98 -5.87 16.74 -1.07
C TYR A 98 -6.68 18.03 -1.16
N ASP A 99 -6.23 19.08 -0.49
CA ASP A 99 -6.95 20.35 -0.42
C ASP A 99 -6.89 21.13 -1.75
N HIS A 100 -5.89 20.83 -2.58
CA HIS A 100 -5.68 21.48 -3.87
C HIS A 100 -4.98 20.53 -4.85
N PHE A 101 -5.07 20.87 -6.14
CA PHE A 101 -4.31 20.18 -7.19
C PHE A 101 -3.00 20.91 -7.46
N LEU A 102 -1.95 20.16 -7.79
CA LEU A 102 -0.69 20.74 -8.23
C LEU A 102 -0.88 21.33 -9.64
N THR A 103 -0.45 22.58 -9.83
CA THR A 103 -0.56 23.29 -11.12
C THR A 103 0.74 23.31 -11.92
N ASN A 104 1.88 23.05 -11.27
CA ASN A 104 3.21 23.09 -11.87
C ASN A 104 3.78 21.68 -12.04
N ILE A 105 3.11 20.86 -12.84
CA ILE A 105 3.59 19.51 -13.16
C ILE A 105 4.55 19.60 -14.35
N GLN A 106 5.68 18.86 -14.29
CA GLN A 106 6.59 18.75 -15.43
C GLN A 106 5.91 18.01 -16.58
N GLU A 107 5.51 18.73 -17.61
CA GLU A 107 4.82 18.19 -18.78
C GLU A 107 5.79 17.59 -19.82
N ASP A 108 7.06 18.04 -19.84
CA ASP A 108 8.06 17.54 -20.78
C ASP A 108 8.59 16.16 -20.33
N PHE A 109 7.92 15.12 -20.79
CA PHE A 109 8.28 13.74 -20.49
C PHE A 109 9.71 13.38 -20.94
N ALA A 110 10.26 14.05 -21.97
CA ALA A 110 11.62 13.81 -22.45
C ALA A 110 12.69 14.21 -21.42
N LYS A 111 12.37 15.13 -20.52
CA LYS A 111 13.28 15.56 -19.44
C LYS A 111 13.22 14.68 -18.20
N ARG A 112 12.27 13.77 -18.13
CA ARG A 112 12.14 12.86 -16.99
C ARG A 112 13.12 11.68 -17.11
N GLU A 113 13.70 11.27 -15.97
CA GLU A 113 14.71 10.23 -15.93
C GLU A 113 14.43 9.20 -14.82
N GLY A 114 14.75 7.93 -15.12
CA GLY A 114 14.74 6.86 -14.15
C GLY A 114 13.35 6.39 -13.71
N LEU A 115 13.38 5.34 -12.92
CA LEU A 115 12.22 4.72 -12.30
C LEU A 115 12.26 5.02 -10.80
N LEU A 116 11.09 5.19 -10.17
CA LEU A 116 10.98 5.51 -8.75
C LEU A 116 10.07 4.51 -8.03
N PHE A 117 10.52 3.96 -6.92
CA PHE A 117 9.68 3.27 -5.95
C PHE A 117 9.69 4.02 -4.62
N VAL A 118 8.51 4.19 -4.01
CA VAL A 118 8.36 4.82 -2.70
C VAL A 118 7.62 3.88 -1.74
N GLY A 119 8.18 3.65 -0.53
CA GLY A 119 7.48 2.87 0.48
C GLY A 119 8.31 2.52 1.70
N GLY A 120 7.69 2.49 2.89
CA GLY A 120 8.36 2.04 4.11
C GLY A 120 8.57 0.52 4.13
N PHE A 121 9.78 0.07 4.42
CA PHE A 121 10.18 -1.34 4.33
C PHE A 121 9.90 -2.15 5.61
N ALA A 122 9.36 -1.51 6.65
CA ALA A 122 8.72 -2.25 7.75
C ALA A 122 7.42 -2.95 7.31
N HIS A 123 6.88 -2.62 6.12
CA HIS A 123 5.71 -3.25 5.52
C HIS A 123 6.15 -4.32 4.52
N PRO A 124 5.97 -5.63 4.81
CA PRO A 124 6.50 -6.71 3.99
C PRO A 124 6.17 -6.64 2.50
N PRO A 125 4.95 -6.26 2.05
CA PRO A 125 4.66 -6.12 0.63
C PRO A 125 5.56 -5.14 -0.12
N ASN A 126 6.10 -4.12 0.56
CA ASN A 126 7.01 -3.16 -0.07
C ASN A 126 8.41 -3.76 -0.29
N ALA A 127 8.90 -4.51 0.69
CA ALA A 127 10.19 -5.18 0.58
C ALA A 127 10.15 -6.25 -0.53
N ASP A 128 9.12 -7.07 -0.51
CA ASP A 128 8.86 -8.08 -1.54
C ASP A 128 8.81 -7.47 -2.95
N ALA A 129 8.05 -6.39 -3.12
CA ALA A 129 7.90 -5.71 -4.41
C ALA A 129 9.23 -5.20 -4.97
N VAL A 130 10.05 -4.55 -4.14
CA VAL A 130 11.36 -4.02 -4.57
C VAL A 130 12.31 -5.15 -4.90
N LEU A 131 12.38 -6.19 -4.07
CA LEU A 131 13.24 -7.35 -4.29
C LEU A 131 12.87 -8.07 -5.59
N TRP A 132 11.59 -8.33 -5.80
CA TRP A 132 11.10 -8.96 -7.02
C TRP A 132 11.37 -8.10 -8.26
N PHE A 133 11.05 -6.82 -8.21
CA PHE A 133 11.27 -5.92 -9.35
C PHE A 133 12.77 -5.81 -9.71
N ALA A 134 13.62 -5.65 -8.70
CA ALA A 134 15.06 -5.50 -8.89
C ALA A 134 15.73 -6.77 -9.46
N LYS A 135 15.25 -7.96 -9.04
CA LYS A 135 15.83 -9.24 -9.45
C LYS A 135 15.27 -9.77 -10.77
N GLU A 136 13.95 -9.61 -11.00
CA GLU A 136 13.25 -10.30 -12.08
C GLU A 136 12.83 -9.36 -13.24
N ILE A 137 12.65 -8.06 -13.00
CA ILE A 137 12.10 -7.14 -14.01
C ILE A 137 13.16 -6.13 -14.46
N PHE A 138 13.80 -5.46 -13.51
CA PHE A 138 14.72 -4.36 -13.82
C PHE A 138 15.90 -4.75 -14.72
N PRO A 139 16.49 -5.96 -14.63
CA PRO A 139 17.53 -6.39 -15.57
C PRO A 139 17.07 -6.36 -17.02
N HIS A 140 15.84 -6.83 -17.33
CA HIS A 140 15.29 -6.80 -18.69
C HIS A 140 15.04 -5.38 -19.21
N ILE A 141 14.68 -4.46 -18.32
CA ILE A 141 14.57 -3.05 -18.70
C ILE A 141 15.94 -2.49 -19.07
N ARG A 142 16.98 -2.86 -18.33
CA ARG A 142 18.34 -2.40 -18.59
C ARG A 142 18.97 -2.98 -19.85
N GLU A 143 18.54 -4.14 -20.31
CA GLU A 143 18.93 -4.68 -21.61
C GLU A 143 18.55 -3.71 -22.76
N GLN A 144 17.42 -3.00 -22.62
CA GLN A 144 16.93 -2.06 -23.62
C GLN A 144 17.35 -0.60 -23.32
N LEU A 145 17.54 -0.27 -22.07
CA LEU A 145 17.86 1.07 -21.56
C LEU A 145 19.04 0.99 -20.57
N PRO A 146 20.29 0.80 -21.03
CA PRO A 146 21.44 0.50 -20.17
C PRO A 146 21.73 1.54 -19.09
N ASP A 147 21.41 2.81 -19.36
CA ASP A 147 21.70 3.94 -18.46
C ASP A 147 20.56 4.25 -17.48
N ILE A 148 19.40 3.54 -17.59
CA ILE A 148 18.27 3.80 -16.72
C ILE A 148 18.60 3.51 -15.26
N LYS A 149 18.12 4.37 -14.36
CA LYS A 149 18.30 4.23 -12.92
C LYS A 149 16.97 3.83 -12.26
N PHE A 150 17.08 3.07 -11.19
CA PHE A 150 15.96 2.72 -10.33
C PHE A 150 16.21 3.26 -8.93
N TYR A 151 15.46 4.28 -8.55
CA TYR A 151 15.53 4.93 -7.26
C TYR A 151 14.57 4.26 -6.28
N VAL A 152 15.10 3.81 -5.15
CA VAL A 152 14.35 3.16 -4.08
C VAL A 152 14.35 4.08 -2.86
N VAL A 153 13.17 4.60 -2.53
CA VAL A 153 12.96 5.57 -1.45
C VAL A 153 12.07 4.98 -0.37
N GLY A 154 12.47 5.16 0.89
CA GLY A 154 11.64 4.81 2.02
C GLY A 154 12.39 4.57 3.32
N SER A 155 11.63 4.52 4.40
CA SER A 155 12.16 4.27 5.74
C SER A 155 12.38 2.77 6.01
N LYS A 156 13.19 2.46 7.03
CA LYS A 156 13.43 1.08 7.50
C LYS A 156 13.99 0.14 6.42
N VAL A 157 14.89 0.65 5.61
CA VAL A 157 15.58 -0.15 4.57
C VAL A 157 16.33 -1.32 5.23
N THR A 158 16.02 -2.54 4.78
CA THR A 158 16.66 -3.77 5.26
C THR A 158 18.02 -3.98 4.60
N ASP A 159 18.87 -4.80 5.19
CA ASP A 159 20.20 -5.08 4.59
C ASP A 159 20.07 -5.83 3.26
N GLU A 160 19.04 -6.65 3.08
CA GLU A 160 18.75 -7.30 1.80
C GLU A 160 18.44 -6.28 0.70
N ILE A 161 17.67 -5.23 1.01
CA ILE A 161 17.38 -4.16 0.05
C ILE A 161 18.63 -3.31 -0.22
N LYS A 162 19.42 -2.99 0.81
CA LYS A 162 20.70 -2.28 0.61
C LYS A 162 21.64 -3.06 -0.32
N ALA A 163 21.69 -4.38 -0.20
CA ALA A 163 22.53 -5.24 -1.02
C ALA A 163 22.14 -5.26 -2.51
N LEU A 164 20.98 -4.72 -2.88
CA LEU A 164 20.58 -4.54 -4.29
C LEU A 164 21.41 -3.48 -5.00
N GLU A 165 21.91 -2.47 -4.28
CA GLU A 165 22.76 -1.43 -4.86
C GLU A 165 24.19 -1.97 -5.06
N GLN A 166 24.60 -2.10 -6.30
CA GLN A 166 25.93 -2.57 -6.67
C GLN A 166 26.51 -1.69 -7.79
N PRO A 167 27.85 -1.59 -7.87
CA PRO A 167 28.50 -0.79 -8.90
C PRO A 167 27.99 -1.13 -10.30
N GLY A 168 27.50 -0.13 -11.02
CA GLY A 168 27.11 -0.27 -12.43
C GLY A 168 25.75 -0.90 -12.68
N ASN A 169 25.01 -1.38 -11.68
CA ASN A 169 23.71 -2.02 -11.90
C ASN A 169 22.51 -1.06 -12.01
N GLY A 170 22.72 0.25 -11.81
CA GLY A 170 21.68 1.28 -11.97
C GLY A 170 20.67 1.35 -10.84
N ILE A 171 20.77 0.55 -9.78
CA ILE A 171 19.90 0.63 -8.59
C ILE A 171 20.52 1.61 -7.59
N ILE A 172 19.69 2.51 -7.05
CA ILE A 172 20.13 3.53 -6.09
C ILE A 172 19.17 3.50 -4.89
N ILE A 173 19.71 3.11 -3.73
CA ILE A 173 18.96 3.03 -2.48
C ILE A 173 19.10 4.34 -1.72
N LYS A 174 18.14 5.24 -1.89
CA LYS A 174 18.17 6.56 -1.23
C LYS A 174 17.78 6.51 0.26
N GLY A 175 17.06 5.47 0.67
CA GLY A 175 16.53 5.40 2.02
C GLY A 175 15.45 6.47 2.27
N PHE A 176 15.38 6.99 3.51
CA PHE A 176 14.45 8.07 3.85
C PHE A 176 14.98 9.40 3.30
N VAL A 177 14.13 10.14 2.62
CA VAL A 177 14.43 11.47 2.06
C VAL A 177 13.47 12.52 2.63
N SER A 178 13.80 13.80 2.48
CA SER A 178 12.90 14.90 2.85
C SER A 178 11.68 14.97 1.92
N GLU A 179 10.62 15.66 2.34
CA GLU A 179 9.45 15.89 1.50
C GLU A 179 9.79 16.66 0.23
N GLU A 180 10.70 17.63 0.31
CA GLU A 180 11.18 18.40 -0.83
C GLU A 180 11.94 17.52 -1.83
N GLU A 181 12.84 16.65 -1.35
CA GLU A 181 13.57 15.71 -2.21
C GLU A 181 12.60 14.70 -2.86
N LEU A 182 11.62 14.21 -2.10
CA LEU A 182 10.60 13.31 -2.62
C LEU A 182 9.75 13.95 -3.71
N ALA A 183 9.31 15.19 -3.51
CA ALA A 183 8.58 15.95 -4.52
C ALA A 183 9.44 16.16 -5.79
N GLY A 184 10.74 16.47 -5.63
CA GLY A 184 11.69 16.56 -6.74
C GLY A 184 11.84 15.23 -7.51
N LEU A 185 11.86 14.11 -6.81
CA LEU A 185 11.92 12.78 -7.43
C LEU A 185 10.64 12.45 -8.21
N TYR A 186 9.45 12.76 -7.66
CA TYR A 186 8.19 12.60 -8.41
C TYR A 186 8.15 13.48 -9.66
N ALA A 187 8.64 14.72 -9.57
CA ALA A 187 8.67 15.64 -10.70
C ALA A 187 9.65 15.22 -11.81
N SER A 188 10.76 14.56 -11.43
CA SER A 188 11.84 14.20 -12.36
C SER A 188 11.82 12.76 -12.84
N CYS A 189 11.18 11.83 -12.13
CA CYS A 189 11.16 10.42 -12.55
C CYS A 189 10.32 10.22 -13.82
N LYS A 190 10.76 9.31 -14.67
CA LYS A 190 10.02 8.88 -15.88
C LYS A 190 8.75 8.13 -15.50
N VAL A 191 8.86 7.21 -14.54
CA VAL A 191 7.77 6.34 -14.13
C VAL A 191 7.93 5.99 -12.66
N VAL A 192 6.85 6.07 -11.90
CA VAL A 192 6.73 5.45 -10.59
C VAL A 192 6.32 3.99 -10.78
N VAL A 193 7.09 3.07 -10.24
CA VAL A 193 6.78 1.64 -10.31
C VAL A 193 6.23 1.15 -8.97
N VAL A 194 5.07 0.50 -9.00
CA VAL A 194 4.42 -0.04 -7.78
C VAL A 194 4.12 -1.53 -8.01
N PRO A 195 5.14 -2.38 -8.02
CA PRO A 195 5.05 -3.77 -8.45
C PRO A 195 4.65 -4.70 -7.30
N LEU A 196 3.57 -4.37 -6.57
CA LEU A 196 3.10 -5.15 -5.45
C LEU A 196 2.53 -6.48 -5.90
N ARG A 197 3.06 -7.60 -5.39
CA ARG A 197 2.54 -8.93 -5.67
C ARG A 197 1.38 -9.31 -4.76
N TYR A 198 1.35 -8.76 -3.54
CA TYR A 198 0.27 -8.92 -2.57
C TYR A 198 0.09 -7.64 -1.75
N GLY A 199 -1.04 -7.57 -1.03
CA GLY A 199 -1.41 -6.42 -0.22
C GLY A 199 -2.91 -6.32 -0.06
N ALA A 200 -3.37 -5.36 0.73
CA ALA A 200 -4.77 -4.95 0.85
C ALA A 200 -4.85 -3.43 1.03
N GLY A 201 -6.03 -2.85 0.92
CA GLY A 201 -6.25 -1.42 1.04
C GLY A 201 -5.80 -0.60 -0.17
N VAL A 202 -6.18 0.67 -0.18
CA VAL A 202 -5.72 1.65 -1.17
C VAL A 202 -4.26 1.99 -0.94
N LYS A 203 -3.46 1.95 -2.00
CA LYS A 203 -2.02 2.17 -1.93
C LYS A 203 -1.70 3.67 -2.02
N GLY A 204 -1.40 4.29 -0.87
CA GLY A 204 -1.08 5.72 -0.79
C GLY A 204 -0.04 6.18 -1.79
N LYS A 205 1.00 5.37 -2.04
CA LYS A 205 2.05 5.67 -3.02
C LYS A 205 1.54 5.81 -4.46
N VAL A 206 0.45 5.11 -4.83
CA VAL A 206 -0.19 5.27 -6.14
C VAL A 206 -0.94 6.59 -6.19
N VAL A 207 -1.72 6.89 -5.15
CA VAL A 207 -2.46 8.15 -5.04
C VAL A 207 -1.51 9.35 -5.00
N GLU A 208 -0.41 9.23 -4.26
CA GLU A 208 0.61 10.27 -4.17
C GLU A 208 1.33 10.51 -5.50
N ALA A 209 1.65 9.46 -6.25
CA ALA A 209 2.23 9.59 -7.57
C ALA A 209 1.26 10.26 -8.57
N ILE A 210 -0.05 9.91 -8.53
CA ILE A 210 -1.09 10.58 -9.31
C ILE A 210 -1.16 12.07 -8.95
N TYR A 211 -1.19 12.39 -7.64
CA TYR A 211 -1.22 13.76 -7.14
C TYR A 211 -0.04 14.58 -7.65
N ASN A 212 1.16 13.99 -7.70
CA ASN A 212 2.37 14.62 -8.21
C ASN A 212 2.50 14.60 -9.75
N GLY A 213 1.50 14.10 -10.47
CA GLY A 213 1.53 14.04 -11.95
C GLY A 213 2.64 13.13 -12.49
N ALA A 214 3.08 12.15 -11.70
CA ALA A 214 4.07 11.19 -12.16
C ALA A 214 3.38 10.01 -12.87
N PRO A 215 3.82 9.60 -14.07
CA PRO A 215 3.33 8.39 -14.71
C PRO A 215 3.56 7.16 -13.83
N ILE A 216 2.62 6.20 -13.84
CA ILE A 216 2.67 5.04 -12.96
C ILE A 216 2.54 3.76 -13.75
N ILE A 217 3.36 2.78 -13.40
CA ILE A 217 3.16 1.37 -13.77
C ILE A 217 2.97 0.58 -12.48
N THR A 218 1.87 -0.16 -12.41
CA THR A 218 1.52 -0.92 -11.22
C THR A 218 0.85 -2.25 -11.56
N THR A 219 0.85 -3.17 -10.62
CA THR A 219 0.08 -4.41 -10.70
C THR A 219 -1.40 -4.16 -10.37
N SER A 220 -2.27 -5.14 -10.65
CA SER A 220 -3.67 -5.10 -10.21
C SER A 220 -3.80 -4.92 -8.68
N THR A 221 -2.89 -5.55 -7.91
CA THR A 221 -2.81 -5.36 -6.46
C THR A 221 -2.46 -3.92 -6.08
N GLY A 222 -1.52 -3.30 -6.80
CA GLY A 222 -1.13 -1.90 -6.54
C GLY A 222 -2.22 -0.90 -6.92
N ALA A 223 -2.99 -1.18 -7.97
CA ALA A 223 -4.10 -0.36 -8.46
C ALA A 223 -5.41 -0.54 -7.66
N GLU A 224 -5.45 -1.52 -6.76
CA GLU A 224 -6.68 -1.88 -6.03
C GLU A 224 -7.28 -0.70 -5.27
N GLY A 225 -8.59 -0.49 -5.46
CA GLY A 225 -9.34 0.57 -4.80
C GLY A 225 -9.13 1.97 -5.38
N ILE A 226 -8.31 2.13 -6.41
CA ILE A 226 -8.18 3.39 -7.15
C ILE A 226 -9.31 3.47 -8.19
N PRO A 227 -10.18 4.50 -8.16
CA PRO A 227 -11.24 4.66 -9.14
C PRO A 227 -10.70 4.83 -10.56
N GLN A 228 -11.44 4.30 -11.54
CA GLN A 228 -11.18 4.51 -12.99
C GLN A 228 -9.83 3.98 -13.51
N VAL A 229 -9.13 3.15 -12.76
CA VAL A 229 -7.95 2.46 -13.27
C VAL A 229 -8.35 1.52 -14.41
N GLY A 230 -7.70 1.66 -15.57
CA GLY A 230 -8.02 0.91 -16.79
C GLY A 230 -8.91 1.65 -17.78
N GLN A 231 -9.25 2.91 -17.53
CA GLN A 231 -9.91 3.81 -18.48
C GLN A 231 -8.93 4.77 -19.18
N VAL A 232 -7.63 4.59 -18.95
CA VAL A 232 -6.55 5.41 -19.51
C VAL A 232 -5.78 4.61 -20.55
#